data_8871a55b21db4cbe4e889d452c78edf0
#
_entry.id   8871a55b21db4cbe4e889d452c78edf0
#
_cell.length_a   1.000
_cell.length_b   1.000
_cell.length_c   1.000
_cell.angle_alpha   90.00
_cell.angle_beta   90.00
_cell.angle_gamma   90.00
#
_symmetry.space_group_name_H-M   'P 1'
#
loop_
_entity.id
_entity.type
_entity.pdbx_description
1 polymer ?
#
loop_
_entity_poly.entity_id
_entity_poly.type
_entity_poly.pdbx_seq_one_letter_code
_entity_poly.pdbx_strand_id
1 'polypeptide(L)'
;MMSEIEVPNSPGKFISKWRSEGPVDNSTLATWKDEMNIESWLMIAEAALFLDAAELFEIIKSNLSAAEHATIGLVRRRMLGDNKLEHAIDEAIKIAKNPETRDLKLEGRLRMERGLARFESGDVEGAKDDLEWAELRLKSVAKASRDHDLSLLNRAALLMATNAPLMALNVYSEITRDGDHAHETIAISRLGASRIRASMGHMFDAARHAWNAHSHAIQAYQTNMAIEAGTLFLELSLANIDTDAERMQVQVENAKPRRVEDPEPTLAVNPLDIDGVFDWCFNNLPKSNAGDHRPDLRAMVSIAKNLAKIDYFDDLFLEPDGVEDATLAAMIQVCSDDEEHNRIWGERLSVLTLI
;
A
#
# COMPACT_ATOMS: atom_id res chain seq x y z
N MET A 1 -19.02 0.15 -30.98
CA MET A 1 -17.89 -0.55 -30.35
C MET A 1 -18.28 -0.68 -28.87
N MET A 2 -18.68 -1.87 -28.43
CA MET A 2 -18.78 -2.13 -26.99
C MET A 2 -17.38 -2.07 -26.45
N SER A 3 -17.11 -1.15 -25.51
CA SER A 3 -15.85 -1.14 -24.76
C SER A 3 -15.74 -2.52 -24.10
N GLU A 4 -14.65 -3.25 -24.36
CA GLU A 4 -14.32 -4.44 -23.57
C GLU A 4 -14.35 -4.02 -22.10
N ILE A 5 -15.27 -4.58 -21.35
CA ILE A 5 -15.40 -4.33 -19.92
C ILE A 5 -14.16 -4.97 -19.29
N GLU A 6 -13.23 -4.15 -18.85
CA GLU A 6 -12.02 -4.65 -18.21
C GLU A 6 -12.38 -5.41 -16.92
N VAL A 7 -12.09 -6.71 -16.93
CA VAL A 7 -12.42 -7.61 -15.80
C VAL A 7 -11.55 -7.25 -14.60
N PRO A 8 -12.14 -7.02 -13.41
CA PRO A 8 -11.36 -6.76 -12.21
C PRO A 8 -10.49 -7.96 -11.84
N ASN A 9 -9.20 -7.74 -11.65
CA ASN A 9 -8.22 -8.79 -11.32
C ASN A 9 -7.74 -8.75 -9.86
N SER A 10 -8.29 -7.84 -9.05
CA SER A 10 -7.98 -7.71 -7.63
C SER A 10 -9.19 -7.24 -6.83
N PRO A 11 -9.25 -7.50 -5.50
CA PRO A 11 -10.30 -6.97 -4.63
C PRO A 11 -10.43 -5.45 -4.68
N GLY A 12 -9.30 -4.72 -4.71
CA GLY A 12 -9.30 -3.26 -4.82
C GLY A 12 -9.92 -2.78 -6.13
N LYS A 13 -9.61 -3.42 -7.26
CA LYS A 13 -10.20 -3.10 -8.56
C LYS A 13 -11.70 -3.37 -8.58
N PHE A 14 -12.14 -4.46 -7.97
CA PHE A 14 -13.55 -4.78 -7.82
C PHE A 14 -14.30 -3.69 -7.05
N ILE A 15 -13.77 -3.26 -5.90
CA ILE A 15 -14.37 -2.21 -5.07
C ILE A 15 -14.38 -0.86 -5.81
N SER A 16 -13.31 -0.55 -6.52
CA SER A 16 -13.22 0.66 -7.35
C SER A 16 -14.30 0.66 -8.45
N LYS A 17 -14.47 -0.44 -9.15
CA LYS A 17 -15.50 -0.62 -10.17
C LYS A 17 -16.90 -0.48 -9.58
N TRP A 18 -17.16 -1.14 -8.46
CA TRP A 18 -18.44 -1.04 -7.75
C TRP A 18 -18.76 0.42 -7.37
N ARG A 19 -17.78 1.17 -6.88
CA ARG A 19 -17.94 2.59 -6.53
C ARG A 19 -18.23 3.47 -7.74
N SER A 20 -17.58 3.22 -8.88
CA SER A 20 -17.76 4.01 -10.10
C SER A 20 -19.07 3.74 -10.83
N GLU A 21 -19.55 2.52 -10.79
CA GLU A 21 -20.79 2.10 -11.47
C GLU A 21 -22.05 2.24 -10.59
N GLY A 22 -21.84 2.56 -9.30
CA GLY A 22 -22.92 2.73 -8.32
C GLY A 22 -23.44 1.39 -7.74
N PRO A 23 -24.53 1.41 -6.98
CA PRO A 23 -25.08 0.22 -6.37
C PRO A 23 -25.55 -0.75 -7.45
N VAL A 24 -24.98 -1.95 -7.41
CA VAL A 24 -25.31 -3.06 -8.33
C VAL A 24 -26.05 -4.15 -7.58
N ASP A 25 -26.88 -4.88 -8.29
CA ASP A 25 -27.62 -6.01 -7.71
C ASP A 25 -26.70 -7.24 -7.51
N ASN A 26 -27.19 -8.20 -6.72
CA ASN A 26 -26.46 -9.42 -6.40
C ASN A 26 -26.10 -10.26 -7.64
N SER A 27 -26.87 -10.19 -8.72
CA SER A 27 -26.61 -10.97 -9.94
C SER A 27 -25.43 -10.37 -10.71
N THR A 28 -25.34 -9.06 -10.78
CA THR A 28 -24.21 -8.33 -11.37
C THR A 28 -22.94 -8.56 -10.56
N LEU A 29 -23.03 -8.51 -9.22
CA LEU A 29 -21.89 -8.81 -8.34
C LEU A 29 -21.38 -10.25 -8.52
N ALA A 30 -22.28 -11.22 -8.65
CA ALA A 30 -21.91 -12.60 -8.90
C ALA A 30 -21.23 -12.76 -10.27
N THR A 31 -21.74 -12.12 -11.32
CA THR A 31 -21.11 -12.11 -12.65
C THR A 31 -19.71 -11.52 -12.59
N TRP A 32 -19.54 -10.39 -11.93
CA TRP A 32 -18.22 -9.79 -11.78
C TRP A 32 -17.24 -10.69 -11.03
N LYS A 33 -17.70 -11.37 -9.98
CA LYS A 33 -16.88 -12.33 -9.25
C LYS A 33 -16.43 -13.51 -10.14
N ASP A 34 -17.32 -14.06 -10.92
CA ASP A 34 -17.01 -15.18 -11.82
C ASP A 34 -16.05 -14.80 -12.95
N GLU A 35 -16.06 -13.54 -13.37
CA GLU A 35 -15.14 -12.98 -14.36
C GLU A 35 -13.77 -12.58 -13.77
N MET A 36 -13.64 -12.52 -12.43
CA MET A 36 -12.43 -12.11 -11.76
C MET A 36 -11.52 -13.28 -11.41
N ASN A 37 -10.22 -13.06 -11.47
CA ASN A 37 -9.24 -14.00 -10.92
C ASN A 37 -9.16 -13.85 -9.37
N ILE A 38 -10.30 -13.98 -8.69
CA ILE A 38 -10.44 -13.90 -7.23
C ILE A 38 -11.04 -15.19 -6.74
N GLU A 39 -10.34 -15.88 -5.82
CA GLU A 39 -10.71 -17.22 -5.38
C GLU A 39 -12.03 -17.29 -4.60
N SER A 40 -12.39 -16.23 -3.84
CA SER A 40 -13.59 -16.28 -2.99
C SER A 40 -14.19 -14.92 -2.67
N TRP A 41 -15.49 -14.93 -2.30
CA TRP A 41 -16.17 -13.77 -1.76
C TRP A 41 -15.55 -13.24 -0.47
N LEU A 42 -14.88 -14.09 0.31
CA LEU A 42 -14.19 -13.70 1.53
C LEU A 42 -13.13 -12.62 1.27
N MET A 43 -12.36 -12.76 0.19
CA MET A 43 -11.34 -11.76 -0.17
C MET A 43 -11.94 -10.39 -0.45
N ILE A 44 -13.08 -10.35 -1.12
CA ILE A 44 -13.76 -9.10 -1.44
C ILE A 44 -14.39 -8.50 -0.18
N ALA A 45 -15.02 -9.32 0.68
CA ALA A 45 -15.58 -8.88 1.94
C ALA A 45 -14.52 -8.30 2.88
N GLU A 46 -13.36 -8.95 2.95
CA GLU A 46 -12.23 -8.48 3.74
C GLU A 46 -11.69 -7.14 3.20
N ALA A 47 -11.48 -7.04 1.90
CA ALA A 47 -11.06 -5.79 1.28
C ALA A 47 -12.11 -4.66 1.47
N ALA A 48 -13.39 -4.95 1.35
CA ALA A 48 -14.46 -3.98 1.60
C ALA A 48 -14.47 -3.50 3.06
N LEU A 49 -14.17 -4.39 4.01
CA LEU A 49 -14.07 -4.06 5.43
C LEU A 49 -12.89 -3.11 5.70
N PHE A 50 -11.71 -3.38 5.14
CA PHE A 50 -10.51 -2.56 5.32
C PHE A 50 -10.52 -1.25 4.53
N LEU A 51 -11.23 -1.19 3.41
CA LEU A 51 -11.32 0.00 2.55
C LEU A 51 -12.55 0.87 2.85
N ASP A 52 -13.21 0.66 4.00
CA ASP A 52 -14.39 1.40 4.45
C ASP A 52 -15.52 1.45 3.41
N ALA A 53 -15.78 0.30 2.78
CA ALA A 53 -16.89 0.10 1.84
C ALA A 53 -18.04 -0.66 2.52
N ALA A 54 -18.65 -0.06 3.56
CA ALA A 54 -19.61 -0.71 4.44
C ALA A 54 -20.83 -1.29 3.70
N GLU A 55 -21.38 -0.56 2.71
CA GLU A 55 -22.53 -1.03 1.93
C GLU A 55 -22.18 -2.28 1.13
N LEU A 56 -21.03 -2.27 0.44
CA LEU A 56 -20.53 -3.41 -0.31
C LEU A 56 -20.24 -4.61 0.61
N PHE A 57 -19.65 -4.36 1.78
CA PHE A 57 -19.42 -5.39 2.78
C PHE A 57 -20.71 -6.11 3.19
N GLU A 58 -21.77 -5.38 3.51
CA GLU A 58 -23.05 -5.99 3.93
C GLU A 58 -23.71 -6.79 2.81
N ILE A 59 -23.59 -6.35 1.56
CA ILE A 59 -24.08 -7.11 0.39
C ILE A 59 -23.29 -8.41 0.20
N ILE A 60 -21.97 -8.34 0.21
CA ILE A 60 -21.11 -9.51 -0.02
C ILE A 60 -21.21 -10.50 1.13
N LYS A 61 -21.30 -10.02 2.37
CA LYS A 61 -21.44 -10.85 3.56
C LYS A 61 -22.61 -11.83 3.46
N SER A 62 -23.72 -11.44 2.83
CA SER A 62 -24.87 -12.33 2.62
C SER A 62 -24.58 -13.49 1.65
N ASN A 63 -23.52 -13.42 0.86
CA ASN A 63 -23.11 -14.42 -0.11
C ASN A 63 -21.98 -15.34 0.38
N LEU A 64 -21.49 -15.15 1.61
CA LEU A 64 -20.44 -15.97 2.18
C LEU A 64 -20.95 -17.34 2.62
N SER A 65 -20.13 -18.37 2.47
CA SER A 65 -20.35 -19.66 3.11
C SER A 65 -20.27 -19.53 4.64
N ALA A 66 -20.77 -20.51 5.38
CA ALA A 66 -20.75 -20.49 6.83
C ALA A 66 -19.31 -20.37 7.41
N ALA A 67 -18.32 -21.03 6.78
CA ALA A 67 -16.92 -20.94 7.19
C ALA A 67 -16.32 -19.55 6.92
N GLU A 68 -16.56 -18.99 5.73
CA GLU A 68 -16.13 -17.63 5.36
C GLU A 68 -16.78 -16.58 6.26
N HIS A 69 -18.07 -16.73 6.55
CA HIS A 69 -18.79 -15.84 7.45
C HIS A 69 -18.22 -15.88 8.88
N ALA A 70 -17.87 -17.07 9.38
CA ALA A 70 -17.22 -17.22 10.67
C ALA A 70 -15.84 -16.54 10.68
N THR A 71 -15.03 -16.72 9.62
CA THR A 71 -13.70 -16.09 9.49
C THR A 71 -13.78 -14.57 9.48
N ILE A 72 -14.64 -13.98 8.64
CA ILE A 72 -14.77 -12.51 8.56
C ILE A 72 -15.36 -11.94 9.86
N GLY A 73 -16.18 -12.71 10.56
CA GLY A 73 -16.69 -12.35 11.88
C GLY A 73 -15.57 -12.20 12.93
N LEU A 74 -14.56 -13.08 12.89
CA LEU A 74 -13.38 -12.98 13.77
C LEU A 74 -12.51 -11.76 13.40
N VAL A 75 -12.28 -11.51 12.11
CA VAL A 75 -11.56 -10.31 11.65
C VAL A 75 -12.24 -9.04 12.13
N ARG A 76 -13.56 -8.95 11.97
CA ARG A 76 -14.35 -7.79 12.44
C ARG A 76 -14.30 -7.62 13.95
N ARG A 77 -14.36 -8.72 14.72
CA ARG A 77 -14.23 -8.69 16.19
C ARG A 77 -12.86 -8.17 16.63
N ARG A 78 -11.78 -8.56 15.94
CA ARG A 78 -10.44 -8.03 16.20
C ARG A 78 -10.39 -6.52 15.94
N MET A 79 -10.89 -6.04 14.82
CA MET A 79 -10.94 -4.61 14.50
C MET A 79 -11.73 -3.79 15.53
N LEU A 80 -12.72 -4.40 16.21
CA LEU A 80 -13.53 -3.78 17.27
C LEU A 80 -12.94 -3.93 18.67
N GLY A 81 -11.78 -4.58 18.82
CA GLY A 81 -11.13 -4.77 20.11
C GLY A 81 -11.87 -5.70 21.08
N ASP A 82 -12.55 -6.75 20.57
CA ASP A 82 -13.31 -7.68 21.39
C ASP A 82 -12.39 -8.49 22.32
N ASN A 83 -12.55 -8.32 23.62
CA ASN A 83 -11.74 -8.99 24.64
C ASN A 83 -11.94 -10.52 24.76
N LYS A 84 -12.95 -11.10 24.10
CA LYS A 84 -13.19 -12.56 24.03
C LYS A 84 -12.73 -13.15 22.70
N LEU A 85 -12.05 -12.37 21.88
CA LEU A 85 -11.65 -12.81 20.54
C LEU A 85 -10.74 -14.04 20.57
N GLU A 86 -9.71 -14.05 21.41
CA GLU A 86 -8.74 -15.15 21.46
C GLU A 86 -9.43 -16.49 21.79
N HIS A 87 -10.34 -16.49 22.76
CA HIS A 87 -11.11 -17.71 23.09
C HIS A 87 -11.97 -18.19 21.90
N ALA A 88 -12.60 -17.27 21.17
CA ALA A 88 -13.41 -17.64 20.01
C ALA A 88 -12.52 -18.21 18.86
N ILE A 89 -11.32 -17.68 18.68
CA ILE A 89 -10.37 -18.21 17.70
C ILE A 89 -9.88 -19.60 18.14
N ASP A 90 -9.61 -19.82 19.42
CA ASP A 90 -9.21 -21.13 19.94
C ASP A 90 -10.26 -22.20 19.69
N GLU A 91 -11.54 -21.89 19.88
CA GLU A 91 -12.62 -22.83 19.54
C GLU A 91 -12.69 -23.10 18.05
N ALA A 92 -12.52 -22.08 17.20
CA ALA A 92 -12.47 -22.25 15.76
C ALA A 92 -11.25 -23.11 15.31
N ILE A 93 -10.08 -22.93 15.93
CA ILE A 93 -8.89 -23.77 15.68
C ILE A 93 -9.16 -25.23 16.07
N LYS A 94 -9.84 -25.50 17.19
CA LYS A 94 -10.21 -26.88 17.56
C LYS A 94 -11.07 -27.54 16.49
N ILE A 95 -12.02 -26.80 15.89
CA ILE A 95 -12.86 -27.29 14.80
C ILE A 95 -12.00 -27.56 13.55
N ALA A 96 -11.12 -26.64 13.16
CA ALA A 96 -10.25 -26.80 12.00
C ALA A 96 -9.26 -27.98 12.15
N LYS A 97 -8.93 -28.36 13.38
CA LYS A 97 -8.05 -29.50 13.73
C LYS A 97 -8.76 -30.84 13.82
N ASN A 98 -10.07 -30.91 13.65
CA ASN A 98 -10.80 -32.17 13.72
C ASN A 98 -10.16 -33.19 12.77
N PRO A 99 -9.77 -34.40 13.22
CA PRO A 99 -9.07 -35.39 12.38
C PRO A 99 -9.86 -35.81 11.14
N GLU A 100 -11.19 -35.79 11.21
CA GLU A 100 -12.08 -36.23 10.12
C GLU A 100 -12.24 -35.18 9.01
N THR A 101 -12.11 -33.89 9.38
CA THR A 101 -12.39 -32.74 8.48
C THR A 101 -11.27 -31.71 8.52
N ARG A 102 -10.04 -32.16 8.78
CA ARG A 102 -8.90 -31.28 9.01
C ARG A 102 -8.67 -30.30 7.85
N ASP A 103 -8.77 -29.01 8.16
CA ASP A 103 -8.50 -27.92 7.24
C ASP A 103 -7.25 -27.13 7.67
N LEU A 104 -6.12 -27.42 7.02
CA LEU A 104 -4.84 -26.80 7.34
C LEU A 104 -4.73 -25.36 6.87
N LYS A 105 -5.46 -24.98 5.80
CA LYS A 105 -5.52 -23.60 5.33
C LYS A 105 -6.28 -22.73 6.32
N LEU A 106 -7.46 -23.21 6.76
CA LEU A 106 -8.25 -22.53 7.79
C LEU A 106 -7.50 -22.46 9.12
N GLU A 107 -6.84 -23.55 9.57
CA GLU A 107 -6.01 -23.50 10.78
C GLU A 107 -4.91 -22.43 10.67
N GLY A 108 -4.23 -22.33 9.51
CA GLY A 108 -3.22 -21.32 9.24
C GLY A 108 -3.78 -19.90 9.36
N ARG A 109 -4.92 -19.66 8.72
CA ARG A 109 -5.62 -18.36 8.79
C ARG A 109 -6.02 -18.01 10.23
N LEU A 110 -6.61 -18.94 10.96
CA LEU A 110 -7.05 -18.71 12.34
C LEU A 110 -5.89 -18.43 13.29
N ARG A 111 -4.78 -19.15 13.13
CA ARG A 111 -3.58 -18.87 13.93
C ARG A 111 -2.99 -17.50 13.61
N MET A 112 -3.00 -17.09 12.36
CA MET A 112 -2.59 -15.73 11.99
C MET A 112 -3.44 -14.69 12.72
N GLU A 113 -4.77 -14.83 12.72
CA GLU A 113 -5.66 -13.90 13.44
C GLU A 113 -5.42 -13.94 14.96
N ARG A 114 -5.13 -15.11 15.55
CA ARG A 114 -4.76 -15.22 16.97
C ARG A 114 -3.43 -14.55 17.27
N GLY A 115 -2.43 -14.72 16.39
CA GLY A 115 -1.15 -14.05 16.52
C GLY A 115 -1.29 -12.52 16.52
N LEU A 116 -2.13 -11.97 15.65
CA LEU A 116 -2.43 -10.54 15.65
C LEU A 116 -3.11 -10.09 16.95
N ALA A 117 -4.12 -10.84 17.42
CA ALA A 117 -4.81 -10.52 18.66
C ALA A 117 -3.86 -10.58 19.88
N ARG A 118 -2.95 -11.55 19.93
CA ARG A 118 -1.91 -11.66 20.96
C ARG A 118 -0.93 -10.51 20.92
N PHE A 119 -0.50 -10.11 19.73
CA PHE A 119 0.36 -8.93 19.57
C PHE A 119 -0.31 -7.67 20.09
N GLU A 120 -1.58 -7.44 19.74
CA GLU A 120 -2.38 -6.31 20.21
C GLU A 120 -2.58 -6.32 21.74
N SER A 121 -2.62 -7.50 22.38
CA SER A 121 -2.70 -7.66 23.83
C SER A 121 -1.35 -7.63 24.57
N GLY A 122 -0.22 -7.55 23.82
CA GLY A 122 1.14 -7.50 24.34
C GLY A 122 1.83 -8.87 24.52
N ASP A 123 1.19 -9.99 24.16
CA ASP A 123 1.82 -11.32 24.12
C ASP A 123 2.64 -11.47 22.82
N VAL A 124 3.84 -10.86 22.80
CA VAL A 124 4.72 -10.83 21.63
C VAL A 124 5.24 -12.24 21.27
N GLU A 125 5.60 -13.06 22.24
CA GLU A 125 6.12 -14.40 21.98
C GLU A 125 5.03 -15.33 21.45
N GLY A 126 3.84 -15.30 22.03
CA GLY A 126 2.71 -16.07 21.49
C GLY A 126 2.29 -15.61 20.10
N ALA A 127 2.39 -14.31 19.82
CA ALA A 127 2.15 -13.76 18.49
C ALA A 127 3.16 -14.28 17.48
N LYS A 128 4.45 -14.28 17.83
CA LYS A 128 5.52 -14.78 16.98
C LYS A 128 5.33 -16.26 16.64
N ASP A 129 5.08 -17.09 17.63
CA ASP A 129 4.86 -18.53 17.43
C ASP A 129 3.69 -18.79 16.48
N ASP A 130 2.58 -18.09 16.65
CA ASP A 130 1.39 -18.26 15.82
C ASP A 130 1.62 -17.76 14.37
N LEU A 131 2.27 -16.61 14.19
CA LEU A 131 2.53 -16.05 12.87
C LEU A 131 3.58 -16.88 12.09
N GLU A 132 4.64 -17.35 12.74
CA GLU A 132 5.64 -18.23 12.11
C GLU A 132 5.01 -19.58 11.71
N TRP A 133 4.20 -20.16 12.59
CA TRP A 133 3.50 -21.41 12.28
C TRP A 133 2.51 -21.22 11.11
N ALA A 134 1.75 -20.12 11.11
CA ALA A 134 0.78 -19.82 10.06
C ALA A 134 1.46 -19.67 8.70
N GLU A 135 2.54 -18.88 8.63
CA GLU A 135 3.31 -18.68 7.39
C GLU A 135 3.84 -20.02 6.84
N LEU A 136 4.55 -20.80 7.67
CA LEU A 136 5.10 -22.08 7.24
C LEU A 136 4.00 -23.02 6.73
N ARG A 137 2.86 -23.03 7.38
CA ARG A 137 1.74 -23.87 6.98
C ARG A 137 1.09 -23.40 5.69
N LEU A 138 0.77 -22.11 5.61
CA LEU A 138 0.15 -21.52 4.41
C LEU A 138 1.08 -21.60 3.20
N LYS A 139 2.38 -21.41 3.37
CA LYS A 139 3.40 -21.64 2.33
C LYS A 139 3.33 -23.07 1.76
N SER A 140 3.05 -24.06 2.62
CA SER A 140 3.04 -25.47 2.23
C SER A 140 1.72 -25.89 1.56
N VAL A 141 0.57 -25.32 1.95
CA VAL A 141 -0.76 -25.80 1.49
C VAL A 141 -1.47 -24.82 0.56
N ALA A 142 -1.07 -23.54 0.55
CA ALA A 142 -1.73 -22.48 -0.18
C ALA A 142 -0.71 -21.39 -0.61
N LYS A 143 0.43 -21.80 -1.18
CA LYS A 143 1.49 -20.87 -1.62
C LYS A 143 0.92 -19.81 -2.59
N ALA A 144 1.35 -18.58 -2.42
CA ALA A 144 0.89 -17.41 -3.17
C ALA A 144 -0.62 -17.12 -3.09
N SER A 145 -1.36 -17.80 -2.21
CA SER A 145 -2.71 -17.39 -1.89
C SER A 145 -2.72 -16.13 -1.05
N ARG A 146 -3.85 -15.42 -1.01
CA ARG A 146 -4.02 -14.24 -0.17
C ARG A 146 -3.72 -14.52 1.32
N ASP A 147 -4.10 -15.67 1.85
CA ASP A 147 -3.80 -16.01 3.25
C ASP A 147 -2.30 -16.16 3.50
N HIS A 148 -1.58 -16.76 2.55
CA HIS A 148 -0.11 -16.83 2.61
C HIS A 148 0.52 -15.44 2.51
N ASP A 149 0.05 -14.61 1.58
CA ASP A 149 0.49 -13.23 1.42
C ASP A 149 0.31 -12.41 2.70
N LEU A 150 -0.89 -12.48 3.29
CA LEU A 150 -1.18 -11.81 4.56
C LEU A 150 -0.29 -12.33 5.70
N SER A 151 0.01 -13.63 5.73
CA SER A 151 0.90 -14.19 6.76
C SER A 151 2.32 -13.64 6.67
N LEU A 152 2.86 -13.49 5.45
CA LEU A 152 4.16 -12.86 5.22
C LEU A 152 4.14 -11.38 5.65
N LEU A 153 3.14 -10.61 5.24
CA LEU A 153 3.03 -9.19 5.59
C LEU A 153 2.89 -8.99 7.10
N ASN A 154 2.07 -9.79 7.77
CA ASN A 154 1.86 -9.69 9.22
C ASN A 154 3.12 -10.10 10.00
N ARG A 155 3.84 -11.13 9.55
CA ARG A 155 5.14 -11.49 10.14
C ARG A 155 6.16 -10.37 9.97
N ALA A 156 6.25 -9.77 8.78
CA ALA A 156 7.14 -8.64 8.56
C ALA A 156 6.78 -7.44 9.45
N ALA A 157 5.48 -7.15 9.63
CA ALA A 157 5.01 -6.10 10.53
C ALA A 157 5.38 -6.38 11.99
N LEU A 158 5.23 -7.62 12.47
CA LEU A 158 5.69 -8.02 13.80
C LEU A 158 7.19 -7.82 13.97
N LEU A 159 7.99 -8.24 13.00
CA LEU A 159 9.45 -8.07 13.03
C LEU A 159 9.86 -6.60 13.05
N MET A 160 9.15 -5.74 12.32
CA MET A 160 9.35 -4.28 12.40
C MET A 160 9.02 -3.73 13.78
N ALA A 161 7.89 -4.11 14.35
CA ALA A 161 7.45 -3.67 15.66
C ALA A 161 8.36 -4.17 16.79
N THR A 162 9.04 -5.29 16.61
CA THR A 162 10.04 -5.86 17.55
C THR A 162 11.48 -5.46 17.25
N ASN A 163 11.67 -4.41 16.43
CA ASN A 163 12.98 -3.86 16.08
C ASN A 163 13.94 -4.86 15.38
N ALA A 164 13.39 -5.71 14.52
CA ALA A 164 14.13 -6.68 13.71
C ALA A 164 14.03 -6.37 12.19
N PRO A 165 14.42 -5.16 11.71
CA PRO A 165 14.17 -4.71 10.34
C PRO A 165 14.87 -5.58 9.27
N LEU A 166 16.05 -6.12 9.55
CA LEU A 166 16.75 -7.00 8.59
C LEU A 166 16.00 -8.32 8.38
N MET A 167 15.38 -8.84 9.44
CA MET A 167 14.55 -10.05 9.32
C MET A 167 13.25 -9.73 8.55
N ALA A 168 12.64 -8.58 8.79
CA ALA A 168 11.49 -8.10 8.01
C ALA A 168 11.84 -7.96 6.52
N LEU A 169 13.02 -7.41 6.20
CA LEU A 169 13.49 -7.28 4.82
C LEU A 169 13.66 -8.66 4.14
N ASN A 170 14.12 -9.67 4.87
CA ASN A 170 14.19 -11.04 4.35
C ASN A 170 12.78 -11.58 4.03
N VAL A 171 11.80 -11.36 4.90
CA VAL A 171 10.42 -11.76 4.64
C VAL A 171 9.85 -11.04 3.42
N TYR A 172 10.06 -9.73 3.30
CA TYR A 172 9.64 -8.98 2.11
C TYR A 172 10.29 -9.48 0.82
N SER A 173 11.52 -10.01 0.89
CA SER A 173 12.20 -10.58 -0.29
C SER A 173 11.59 -11.90 -0.79
N GLU A 174 10.77 -12.57 0.02
CA GLU A 174 10.02 -13.77 -0.39
C GLU A 174 8.82 -13.41 -1.27
N ILE A 175 8.30 -12.18 -1.17
CA ILE A 175 7.23 -11.67 -2.00
C ILE A 175 7.84 -11.17 -3.30
N THR A 176 7.99 -12.11 -4.25
CA THR A 176 8.58 -11.81 -5.56
C THR A 176 7.49 -11.53 -6.59
N ARG A 177 7.83 -10.76 -7.60
CA ARG A 177 6.90 -10.42 -8.68
C ARG A 177 6.48 -11.65 -9.49
N ASP A 178 7.39 -12.56 -9.71
CA ASP A 178 7.21 -13.84 -10.43
C ASP A 178 6.60 -14.95 -9.55
N GLY A 179 6.20 -14.62 -8.31
CA GLY A 179 5.63 -15.54 -7.34
C GLY A 179 4.11 -15.64 -7.33
N ASP A 180 3.42 -15.09 -8.33
CA ASP A 180 1.95 -15.00 -8.44
C ASP A 180 1.28 -14.22 -7.27
N HIS A 181 2.04 -13.38 -6.58
CA HIS A 181 1.52 -12.53 -5.51
C HIS A 181 0.67 -11.37 -6.09
N ALA A 182 -0.37 -10.98 -5.36
CA ALA A 182 -1.20 -9.84 -5.73
C ALA A 182 -0.40 -8.53 -5.76
N HIS A 183 -0.73 -7.62 -6.68
CA HIS A 183 -0.07 -6.31 -6.78
C HIS A 183 -0.13 -5.52 -5.48
N GLU A 184 -1.23 -5.59 -4.72
CA GLU A 184 -1.36 -5.00 -3.40
C GLU A 184 -0.28 -5.52 -2.43
N THR A 185 -0.09 -6.85 -2.39
CA THR A 185 0.92 -7.49 -1.54
C THR A 185 2.33 -7.06 -1.92
N ILE A 186 2.62 -7.02 -3.23
CA ILE A 186 3.91 -6.57 -3.73
C ILE A 186 4.13 -5.09 -3.36
N ALA A 187 3.13 -4.22 -3.53
CA ALA A 187 3.21 -2.81 -3.19
C ALA A 187 3.55 -2.60 -1.70
N ILE A 188 2.84 -3.27 -0.80
CA ILE A 188 3.09 -3.19 0.66
C ILE A 188 4.51 -3.66 0.99
N SER A 189 4.94 -4.79 0.42
CA SER A 189 6.28 -5.33 0.68
C SER A 189 7.38 -4.41 0.17
N ARG A 190 7.22 -3.79 -1.00
CA ARG A 190 8.18 -2.84 -1.57
C ARG A 190 8.23 -1.54 -0.77
N LEU A 191 7.09 -1.03 -0.30
CA LEU A 191 7.04 0.16 0.56
C LEU A 191 7.74 -0.09 1.89
N GLY A 192 7.52 -1.25 2.52
CA GLY A 192 8.21 -1.66 3.74
C GLY A 192 9.73 -1.81 3.51
N ALA A 193 10.14 -2.45 2.42
CA ALA A 193 11.55 -2.59 2.06
C ALA A 193 12.22 -1.23 1.78
N SER A 194 11.51 -0.28 1.15
CA SER A 194 11.99 1.07 0.92
C SER A 194 12.35 1.78 2.22
N ARG A 195 11.45 1.76 3.20
CA ARG A 195 11.66 2.39 4.51
C ARG A 195 12.85 1.79 5.25
N ILE A 196 13.00 0.47 5.23
CA ILE A 196 14.14 -0.22 5.85
C ILE A 196 15.44 0.17 5.15
N ARG A 197 15.47 0.17 3.81
CA ARG A 197 16.65 0.55 3.04
C ARG A 197 17.05 2.01 3.29
N ALA A 198 16.07 2.90 3.36
CA ALA A 198 16.30 4.31 3.68
C ALA A 198 16.95 4.47 5.08
N SER A 199 16.42 3.79 6.10
CA SER A 199 16.99 3.83 7.46
C SER A 199 18.42 3.27 7.55
N MET A 200 18.83 2.45 6.58
CA MET A 200 20.19 1.93 6.46
C MET A 200 21.11 2.81 5.60
N GLY A 201 20.63 3.93 5.07
CA GLY A 201 21.38 4.80 4.17
C GLY A 201 21.53 4.29 2.74
N HIS A 202 20.79 3.23 2.35
CA HIS A 202 20.79 2.71 1.00
C HIS A 202 19.74 3.45 0.14
N MET A 203 19.95 4.75 -0.07
CA MET A 203 18.95 5.67 -0.62
C MET A 203 18.50 5.31 -2.04
N PHE A 204 19.41 4.86 -2.91
CA PHE A 204 19.02 4.46 -4.26
C PHE A 204 18.15 3.19 -4.27
N ASP A 205 18.53 2.15 -3.51
CA ASP A 205 17.70 0.95 -3.36
C ASP A 205 16.34 1.30 -2.75
N ALA A 206 16.31 2.22 -1.79
CA ALA A 206 15.09 2.71 -1.19
C ALA A 206 14.19 3.42 -2.21
N ALA A 207 14.74 4.34 -3.02
CA ALA A 207 13.99 5.02 -4.09
C ALA A 207 13.43 4.04 -5.12
N ARG A 208 14.22 3.05 -5.54
CA ARG A 208 13.77 1.99 -6.45
C ARG A 208 12.62 1.17 -5.87
N HIS A 209 12.68 0.81 -4.58
CA HIS A 209 11.60 0.12 -3.92
C HIS A 209 10.34 0.99 -3.79
N ALA A 210 10.48 2.28 -3.49
CA ALA A 210 9.36 3.22 -3.45
C ALA A 210 8.68 3.36 -4.82
N TRP A 211 9.46 3.47 -5.90
CA TRP A 211 8.95 3.47 -7.28
C TRP A 211 8.15 2.21 -7.60
N ASN A 212 8.69 1.04 -7.27
CA ASN A 212 8.02 -0.23 -7.51
C ASN A 212 6.74 -0.34 -6.67
N ALA A 213 6.76 0.11 -5.41
CA ALA A 213 5.57 0.18 -4.57
C ALA A 213 4.48 1.06 -5.21
N HIS A 214 4.85 2.25 -5.71
CA HIS A 214 3.93 3.15 -6.42
C HIS A 214 3.30 2.46 -7.64
N SER A 215 4.13 1.87 -8.50
CA SER A 215 3.67 1.22 -9.73
C SER A 215 2.70 0.06 -9.45
N HIS A 216 2.99 -0.77 -8.45
CA HIS A 216 2.13 -1.88 -8.06
C HIS A 216 0.87 -1.40 -7.32
N ALA A 217 0.95 -0.32 -6.54
CA ALA A 217 -0.21 0.27 -5.87
C ALA A 217 -1.22 0.83 -6.88
N ILE A 218 -0.76 1.47 -7.97
CA ILE A 218 -1.62 1.89 -9.08
C ILE A 218 -2.33 0.68 -9.70
N GLN A 219 -1.59 -0.39 -10.00
CA GLN A 219 -2.16 -1.61 -10.57
C GLN A 219 -3.16 -2.30 -9.63
N ALA A 220 -2.99 -2.14 -8.31
CA ALA A 220 -3.89 -2.63 -7.28
C ALA A 220 -5.06 -1.67 -6.99
N TYR A 221 -5.15 -0.51 -7.65
CA TYR A 221 -6.13 0.54 -7.37
C TYR A 221 -6.08 1.07 -5.92
N GLN A 222 -4.90 1.04 -5.31
CA GLN A 222 -4.63 1.54 -3.95
C GLN A 222 -4.10 2.97 -4.02
N THR A 223 -5.00 3.93 -4.29
CA THR A 223 -4.63 5.34 -4.54
C THR A 223 -3.81 5.95 -3.39
N ASN A 224 -4.23 5.75 -2.15
CA ASN A 224 -3.51 6.32 -1.00
C ASN A 224 -2.10 5.75 -0.86
N MET A 225 -1.93 4.46 -1.09
CA MET A 225 -0.61 3.81 -1.07
C MET A 225 0.26 4.27 -2.25
N ALA A 226 -0.34 4.49 -3.42
CA ALA A 226 0.37 5.02 -4.58
C ALA A 226 0.91 6.43 -4.31
N ILE A 227 0.10 7.29 -3.68
CA ILE A 227 0.52 8.64 -3.26
C ILE A 227 1.66 8.54 -2.25
N GLU A 228 1.50 7.72 -1.21
CA GLU A 228 2.51 7.55 -0.16
C GLU A 228 3.85 7.07 -0.73
N ALA A 229 3.82 6.06 -1.61
CA ALA A 229 5.03 5.52 -2.22
C ALA A 229 5.67 6.51 -3.21
N GLY A 230 4.88 7.26 -3.98
CA GLY A 230 5.37 8.29 -4.88
C GLY A 230 6.00 9.47 -4.12
N THR A 231 5.39 9.89 -3.02
CA THR A 231 5.94 10.93 -2.13
C THR A 231 7.26 10.46 -1.51
N LEU A 232 7.32 9.22 -1.03
CA LEU A 232 8.57 8.66 -0.50
C LEU A 232 9.66 8.58 -1.58
N PHE A 233 9.30 8.26 -2.83
CA PHE A 233 10.25 8.28 -3.95
C PHE A 233 10.85 9.68 -4.16
N LEU A 234 10.02 10.72 -4.14
CA LEU A 234 10.46 12.11 -4.25
C LEU A 234 11.35 12.51 -3.06
N GLU A 235 10.94 12.21 -1.82
CA GLU A 235 11.76 12.50 -0.61
C GLU A 235 13.15 11.87 -0.68
N LEU A 236 13.22 10.60 -1.06
CA LEU A 236 14.48 9.88 -1.20
C LEU A 236 15.36 10.45 -2.31
N SER A 237 14.75 10.87 -3.42
CA SER A 237 15.46 11.52 -4.52
C SER A 237 16.04 12.86 -4.09
N LEU A 238 15.28 13.68 -3.35
CA LEU A 238 15.75 14.96 -2.81
C LEU A 238 16.84 14.79 -1.76
N ALA A 239 16.74 13.79 -0.88
CA ALA A 239 17.76 13.50 0.12
C ALA A 239 19.12 13.15 -0.50
N ASN A 240 19.14 12.75 -1.77
CA ASN A 240 20.35 12.42 -2.51
C ASN A 240 21.11 13.64 -3.04
N ILE A 241 20.52 14.83 -3.03
CA ILE A 241 21.19 16.06 -3.51
C ILE A 241 22.45 16.36 -2.69
N ASP A 242 22.39 16.09 -1.38
CA ASP A 242 23.51 16.29 -0.45
C ASP A 242 24.41 15.05 -0.33
N THR A 243 24.14 13.98 -1.10
CA THR A 243 24.88 12.71 -1.01
C THR A 243 26.01 12.70 -2.04
N ASP A 244 27.14 12.06 -1.67
CA ASP A 244 28.27 11.83 -2.57
C ASP A 244 27.79 11.18 -3.90
N ALA A 245 27.86 11.95 -4.98
CA ALA A 245 27.37 11.55 -6.29
C ALA A 245 28.07 10.27 -6.81
N GLU A 246 29.36 10.07 -6.50
CA GLU A 246 30.10 8.87 -6.89
C GLU A 246 29.52 7.63 -6.21
N ARG A 247 29.20 7.74 -4.91
CA ARG A 247 28.61 6.64 -4.14
C ARG A 247 27.21 6.28 -4.66
N MET A 248 26.44 7.27 -5.05
CA MET A 248 25.12 7.04 -5.65
C MET A 248 25.24 6.40 -7.02
N GLN A 249 26.17 6.83 -7.85
CA GLN A 249 26.40 6.24 -9.18
C GLN A 249 26.78 4.76 -9.07
N VAL A 250 27.62 4.39 -8.11
CA VAL A 250 27.93 2.98 -7.84
C VAL A 250 26.68 2.19 -7.42
N GLN A 251 25.77 2.78 -6.63
CA GLN A 251 24.52 2.14 -6.27
C GLN A 251 23.59 1.95 -7.50
N VAL A 252 23.49 2.97 -8.36
CA VAL A 252 22.74 2.89 -9.64
C VAL A 252 23.28 1.78 -10.53
N GLU A 253 24.60 1.69 -10.69
CA GLU A 253 25.23 0.66 -11.51
C GLU A 253 25.04 -0.74 -10.93
N ASN A 254 25.05 -0.89 -9.62
CA ASN A 254 24.84 -2.16 -8.93
C ASN A 254 23.35 -2.61 -8.86
N ALA A 255 22.42 -1.68 -9.08
CA ALA A 255 20.99 -1.94 -9.00
C ALA A 255 20.40 -2.51 -10.30
N LYS A 256 21.24 -2.89 -11.27
CA LYS A 256 20.77 -3.54 -12.50
C LYS A 256 19.93 -4.78 -12.18
N PRO A 257 18.80 -4.99 -12.90
CA PRO A 257 17.93 -6.13 -12.65
C PRO A 257 18.75 -7.42 -12.72
N ARG A 258 18.68 -8.22 -11.68
CA ARG A 258 19.42 -9.50 -11.62
C ARG A 258 18.84 -10.57 -12.55
N ARG A 259 17.63 -10.35 -13.10
CA ARG A 259 16.94 -11.24 -14.03
C ARG A 259 16.52 -10.47 -15.27
N VAL A 260 16.91 -10.96 -16.43
CA VAL A 260 16.58 -10.37 -17.74
C VAL A 260 15.13 -10.66 -18.13
N GLU A 261 14.54 -11.74 -17.59
CA GLU A 261 13.27 -12.32 -18.06
C GLU A 261 12.02 -11.69 -17.44
N ASP A 262 12.15 -10.99 -16.32
CA ASP A 262 11.04 -10.26 -15.70
C ASP A 262 11.55 -8.99 -15.00
N PRO A 263 11.75 -7.91 -15.76
CA PRO A 263 12.22 -6.67 -15.19
C PRO A 263 11.14 -6.08 -14.26
N GLU A 264 11.49 -5.85 -12.99
CA GLU A 264 10.71 -4.93 -12.16
C GLU A 264 10.51 -3.62 -12.93
N PRO A 265 9.40 -2.87 -12.68
CA PRO A 265 9.17 -1.61 -13.39
C PRO A 265 10.44 -0.75 -13.37
N THR A 266 10.99 -0.49 -14.56
CA THR A 266 12.19 0.33 -14.70
C THR A 266 11.86 1.72 -14.19
N LEU A 267 12.77 2.34 -13.44
CA LEU A 267 12.63 3.74 -13.07
C LEU A 267 12.45 4.58 -14.32
N ALA A 268 11.31 5.27 -14.46
CA ALA A 268 11.04 6.12 -15.62
C ALA A 268 11.87 7.42 -15.55
N VAL A 269 12.35 7.77 -14.36
CA VAL A 269 13.22 8.93 -14.12
C VAL A 269 14.43 8.50 -13.31
N ASN A 270 15.57 9.15 -13.57
CA ASN A 270 16.74 8.97 -12.73
C ASN A 270 16.54 9.69 -11.38
N PRO A 271 16.65 9.01 -10.21
CA PRO A 271 16.52 9.64 -8.91
C PRO A 271 17.52 10.75 -8.63
N LEU A 272 18.58 10.87 -9.42
CA LEU A 272 19.59 11.94 -9.35
C LEU A 272 19.22 13.16 -10.21
N ASP A 273 18.23 13.02 -11.09
CA ASP A 273 17.67 14.12 -11.89
C ASP A 273 16.46 14.69 -11.15
N ILE A 274 16.70 15.67 -10.30
CA ILE A 274 15.68 16.23 -9.41
C ILE A 274 14.56 16.91 -10.18
N ASP A 275 14.89 17.62 -11.25
CA ASP A 275 13.88 18.26 -12.11
C ASP A 275 12.96 17.21 -12.76
N GLY A 276 13.55 16.16 -13.33
CA GLY A 276 12.80 15.05 -13.89
C GLY A 276 11.96 14.29 -12.85
N VAL A 277 12.46 14.11 -11.62
CA VAL A 277 11.70 13.51 -10.50
C VAL A 277 10.52 14.38 -10.13
N PHE A 278 10.73 15.68 -10.03
CA PHE A 278 9.70 16.64 -9.69
C PHE A 278 8.59 16.68 -10.75
N ASP A 279 8.96 16.83 -12.02
CA ASP A 279 8.04 16.77 -13.15
C ASP A 279 7.25 15.47 -13.18
N TRP A 280 7.91 14.36 -12.91
CA TRP A 280 7.24 13.06 -12.83
C TRP A 280 6.19 13.04 -11.73
N CYS A 281 6.51 13.52 -10.54
CA CYS A 281 5.57 13.58 -9.40
C CYS A 281 4.35 14.43 -9.73
N PHE A 282 4.53 15.60 -10.34
CA PHE A 282 3.42 16.46 -10.74
C PHE A 282 2.50 15.80 -11.77
N ASN A 283 3.06 15.04 -12.68
CA ASN A 283 2.29 14.44 -13.75
C ASN A 283 1.63 13.10 -13.37
N ASN A 284 2.18 12.37 -12.38
CA ASN A 284 1.77 11.00 -12.08
C ASN A 284 1.17 10.82 -10.69
N LEU A 285 1.44 11.69 -9.73
CA LEU A 285 0.73 11.62 -8.45
C LEU A 285 -0.70 12.13 -8.62
N PRO A 286 -1.69 11.44 -8.03
CA PRO A 286 -3.08 11.87 -8.10
C PRO A 286 -3.24 13.30 -7.59
N LYS A 287 -3.83 14.17 -8.39
CA LYS A 287 -4.14 15.53 -7.98
C LYS A 287 -5.11 15.52 -6.81
N SER A 288 -4.81 16.31 -5.79
CA SER A 288 -5.66 16.42 -4.62
C SER A 288 -6.81 17.38 -4.92
N ASN A 289 -8.03 16.86 -4.96
CA ASN A 289 -9.25 17.69 -4.92
C ASN A 289 -9.73 17.91 -3.47
N ALA A 290 -9.02 17.37 -2.48
CA ALA A 290 -9.42 17.46 -1.09
C ALA A 290 -8.58 18.50 -0.37
N GLY A 291 -9.25 19.37 0.36
CA GLY A 291 -8.60 20.37 1.20
C GLY A 291 -7.76 19.78 2.33
N ASP A 292 -7.39 20.60 3.20
CA ASP A 292 -6.41 20.68 4.30
C ASP A 292 -6.01 19.45 5.12
N HIS A 293 -6.56 18.27 4.90
CA HIS A 293 -6.32 17.12 5.77
C HIS A 293 -5.54 15.98 5.11
N ARG A 294 -4.99 16.20 3.95
CA ARG A 294 -4.25 15.18 3.20
C ARG A 294 -2.80 15.11 3.66
N PRO A 295 -2.35 13.96 4.21
CA PRO A 295 -0.92 13.77 4.60
C PRO A 295 0.03 13.84 3.42
N ASP A 296 -0.43 13.38 2.25
CA ASP A 296 0.30 13.44 0.98
C ASP A 296 0.61 14.88 0.56
N LEU A 297 -0.36 15.79 0.66
CA LEU A 297 -0.18 17.20 0.33
C LEU A 297 0.85 17.85 1.26
N ARG A 298 0.78 17.56 2.56
CA ARG A 298 1.78 18.07 3.54
C ARG A 298 3.19 17.53 3.28
N ALA A 299 3.30 16.27 2.88
CA ALA A 299 4.58 15.69 2.50
C ALA A 299 5.14 16.37 1.25
N MET A 300 4.31 16.58 0.22
CA MET A 300 4.69 17.32 -1.00
C MET A 300 5.14 18.75 -0.68
N VAL A 301 4.43 19.44 0.19
CA VAL A 301 4.79 20.79 0.66
C VAL A 301 6.13 20.80 1.40
N SER A 302 6.40 19.82 2.27
CA SER A 302 7.68 19.68 2.95
C SER A 302 8.84 19.45 1.98
N ILE A 303 8.61 18.67 0.94
CA ILE A 303 9.59 18.39 -0.11
C ILE A 303 9.87 19.65 -0.92
N ALA A 304 8.84 20.40 -1.26
CA ALA A 304 8.97 21.66 -2.00
C ALA A 304 9.84 22.68 -1.26
N LYS A 305 9.79 22.72 0.08
CA LYS A 305 10.70 23.56 0.88
C LYS A 305 12.18 23.23 0.65
N ASN A 306 12.48 21.96 0.48
CA ASN A 306 13.84 21.54 0.19
C ASN A 306 14.25 21.87 -1.25
N LEU A 307 13.31 21.84 -2.19
CA LEU A 307 13.53 22.22 -3.60
C LEU A 307 13.74 23.73 -3.77
N ALA A 308 13.11 24.57 -2.95
CA ALA A 308 13.31 26.02 -2.98
C ALA A 308 14.78 26.43 -2.78
N LYS A 309 15.58 25.58 -2.15
CA LYS A 309 17.04 25.78 -2.03
C LYS A 309 17.77 25.67 -3.38
N ILE A 310 17.09 25.27 -4.44
CA ILE A 310 17.66 25.00 -5.78
C ILE A 310 17.19 26.05 -6.79
N ASP A 311 16.60 27.17 -6.36
CA ASP A 311 16.09 28.25 -7.19
C ASP A 311 15.07 27.81 -8.26
N TYR A 312 14.46 26.61 -8.08
CA TYR A 312 13.56 25.98 -9.06
C TYR A 312 12.26 26.74 -9.28
N PHE A 313 11.83 27.53 -8.31
CA PHE A 313 10.52 28.17 -8.31
C PHE A 313 10.55 29.68 -8.61
N ASP A 314 11.72 30.28 -8.82
CA ASP A 314 11.83 31.73 -8.98
C ASP A 314 10.91 32.30 -10.08
N ASP A 315 10.78 31.57 -11.20
CA ASP A 315 9.90 31.98 -12.30
C ASP A 315 8.42 31.74 -12.01
N LEU A 316 8.07 30.81 -11.10
CA LEU A 316 6.69 30.43 -10.78
C LEU A 316 6.04 31.34 -9.74
N PHE A 317 6.83 32.13 -8.99
CA PHE A 317 6.28 33.04 -7.98
C PHE A 317 5.52 34.22 -8.56
N LEU A 318 5.62 34.47 -9.88
CA LEU A 318 5.19 35.70 -10.50
C LEU A 318 3.71 35.71 -10.97
N GLU A 319 3.09 34.54 -11.20
CA GLU A 319 1.73 34.48 -11.78
C GLU A 319 0.80 33.48 -11.06
N PRO A 320 0.27 33.82 -9.87
CA PRO A 320 -0.63 32.91 -9.12
C PRO A 320 -1.90 32.53 -9.87
N ASP A 321 -2.43 33.42 -10.72
CA ASP A 321 -3.70 33.23 -11.39
C ASP A 321 -3.69 32.15 -12.49
N GLY A 322 -2.51 31.78 -12.99
CA GLY A 322 -2.31 30.72 -13.98
C GLY A 322 -2.25 29.31 -13.40
N VAL A 323 -2.19 29.17 -12.07
CA VAL A 323 -2.03 27.87 -11.41
C VAL A 323 -3.38 27.34 -10.96
N GLU A 324 -3.82 26.25 -11.59
CA GLU A 324 -5.08 25.56 -11.26
C GLU A 324 -4.88 24.34 -10.34
N ASP A 325 -3.65 23.93 -10.11
CA ASP A 325 -3.31 22.74 -9.31
C ASP A 325 -3.06 23.12 -7.86
N ALA A 326 -3.92 22.62 -6.95
CA ALA A 326 -3.82 22.91 -5.52
C ALA A 326 -2.51 22.39 -4.88
N THR A 327 -1.96 21.28 -5.39
CA THR A 327 -0.70 20.74 -4.91
C THR A 327 0.45 21.68 -5.27
N LEU A 328 0.50 22.13 -6.53
CA LEU A 328 1.50 23.09 -6.97
C LEU A 328 1.40 24.41 -6.21
N ALA A 329 0.18 24.95 -6.03
CA ALA A 329 -0.04 26.18 -5.26
C ALA A 329 0.45 26.04 -3.80
N ALA A 330 0.18 24.90 -3.15
CA ALA A 330 0.66 24.63 -1.80
C ALA A 330 2.19 24.54 -1.73
N MET A 331 2.81 23.93 -2.73
CA MET A 331 4.28 23.82 -2.81
C MET A 331 4.91 25.20 -2.97
N ILE A 332 4.42 26.03 -3.89
CA ILE A 332 4.91 27.37 -4.15
C ILE A 332 4.74 28.26 -2.90
N GLN A 333 3.56 28.20 -2.26
CA GLN A 333 3.32 28.96 -1.02
C GLN A 333 4.37 28.69 0.04
N VAL A 334 4.72 27.42 0.24
CA VAL A 334 5.65 27.03 1.29
C VAL A 334 7.10 27.33 0.92
N CYS A 335 7.43 27.34 -0.38
CA CYS A 335 8.76 27.65 -0.86
C CYS A 335 9.06 29.13 -0.89
N SER A 336 8.03 29.98 -0.82
CA SER A 336 8.22 31.44 -0.84
C SER A 336 8.86 31.94 0.46
N ASP A 337 10.01 32.58 0.34
CA ASP A 337 10.68 33.28 1.44
C ASP A 337 10.10 34.69 1.66
N ASP A 338 9.30 35.19 0.73
CA ASP A 338 8.65 36.51 0.76
C ASP A 338 7.27 36.41 1.42
N GLU A 339 7.03 37.20 2.48
CA GLU A 339 5.75 37.18 3.21
C GLU A 339 4.55 37.55 2.32
N GLU A 340 4.73 38.46 1.37
CA GLU A 340 3.66 38.89 0.45
C GLU A 340 3.33 37.76 -0.55
N HIS A 341 4.33 37.13 -1.14
CA HIS A 341 4.12 35.98 -2.01
C HIS A 341 3.48 34.83 -1.25
N ASN A 342 3.93 34.54 -0.02
CA ASN A 342 3.33 33.51 0.82
C ASN A 342 1.84 33.79 1.08
N ARG A 343 1.47 35.04 1.34
CA ARG A 343 0.07 35.46 1.51
C ARG A 343 -0.74 35.26 0.23
N ILE A 344 -0.22 35.74 -0.92
CA ILE A 344 -0.90 35.63 -2.21
C ILE A 344 -1.13 34.17 -2.61
N TRP A 345 -0.13 33.33 -2.45
CA TRP A 345 -0.25 31.90 -2.73
C TRP A 345 -1.17 31.18 -1.74
N GLY A 346 -1.19 31.59 -0.48
CA GLY A 346 -2.14 31.10 0.52
C GLY A 346 -3.59 31.44 0.18
N GLU A 347 -3.85 32.63 -0.29
CA GLU A 347 -5.16 33.05 -0.80
C GLU A 347 -5.56 32.24 -2.04
N ARG A 348 -4.63 32.04 -2.99
CA ARG A 348 -4.85 31.20 -4.18
C ARG A 348 -5.15 29.75 -3.81
N LEU A 349 -4.38 29.16 -2.90
CA LEU A 349 -4.61 27.81 -2.42
C LEU A 349 -5.98 27.65 -1.76
N SER A 350 -6.41 28.63 -0.96
CA SER A 350 -7.74 28.57 -0.31
C SER A 350 -8.90 28.56 -1.32
N VAL A 351 -8.75 29.23 -2.44
CA VAL A 351 -9.73 29.20 -3.54
C VAL A 351 -9.75 27.84 -4.23
N LEU A 352 -8.57 27.26 -4.48
CA LEU A 352 -8.44 25.95 -5.14
C LEU A 352 -8.93 24.79 -4.28
N THR A 353 -8.89 24.93 -2.96
CA THR A 353 -9.36 23.89 -2.02
C THR A 353 -10.85 23.97 -1.71
N LEU A 354 -11.52 25.05 -2.12
CA LEU A 354 -12.98 25.23 -1.95
C LEU A 354 -13.80 24.70 -3.14
N ILE A 355 -13.16 24.30 -4.22
CA ILE A 355 -13.78 23.69 -5.41
C ILE A 355 -13.68 22.17 -5.32
#